data_560dd2fc5a3150a5b78529f8ebbd6b20
#
_entry.id   560dd2fc5a3150a5b78529f8ebbd6b20
#
_cell.length_a   1.000
_cell.length_b   1.000
_cell.length_c   1.000
_cell.angle_alpha   90.00
_cell.angle_beta   90.00
_cell.angle_gamma   90.00
#
_symmetry.space_group_name_H-M   'P 1'
#
loop_
_entity.id
_entity.type
_entity.pdbx_description
1 polymer ?
#
loop_
_entity_poly.entity_id
_entity_poly.type
_entity_poly.pdbx_seq_one_letter_code
_entity_poly.pdbx_strand_id
1 'polypeptide(L)'
;MEQSRCRRAVFALFPASCLPDMSYRTVREPTDEEIEELSRMKRQEVGRVAMRAHMVLLSVRDYSPSTITDLHGVSHPTVYKWIDRFDEEGPEGLYDREREGRPSILGEEAREEVERLLEGNPTEEGQNATRWTAPRIAEHLERELGIDVHEDTVRDTLKQMEYSWTRPRRKLLPTDPEAYRKRLQAIVEAVAEAGPETSVLVEDETQVKRFPPLRRQWQPIGEQRPVRVPEANDKLTLYGTLELTSGQTRVEAYEKGRSDYTTQYLESLLEQIQGRILLVWDQATWHTSGKVTEWIEKRDRIETYLLPVRSPETNPMEDLWRELKEQVAACLERSLDALLESCHEYFEALSSKQALQTAGVYLN
;
A
#
# COMPACT_ATOMS: atom_id res chain seq x y z
N MET A 1 -28.29 3.98 -43.02
CA MET A 1 -29.39 4.30 -43.97
C MET A 1 -29.29 3.60 -45.33
N GLU A 2 -28.12 3.26 -45.84
CA GLU A 2 -27.97 2.53 -47.13
C GLU A 2 -28.33 1.04 -47.05
N GLN A 3 -28.10 0.35 -45.95
CA GLN A 3 -28.42 -1.09 -45.82
C GLN A 3 -29.93 -1.38 -45.72
N SER A 4 -30.72 -0.44 -45.16
CA SER A 4 -32.18 -0.56 -45.14
C SER A 4 -32.83 -0.40 -46.54
N ARG A 5 -32.15 0.31 -47.44
CA ARG A 5 -32.57 0.42 -48.86
C ARG A 5 -32.27 -0.85 -49.67
N CYS A 6 -31.20 -1.55 -49.34
CA CYS A 6 -30.86 -2.82 -50.01
C CYS A 6 -31.86 -3.94 -49.65
N ARG A 7 -32.37 -4.01 -48.42
CA ARG A 7 -33.43 -4.96 -48.02
C ARG A 7 -34.72 -4.80 -48.84
N ARG A 8 -35.20 -3.55 -49.05
CA ARG A 8 -36.41 -3.30 -49.88
C ARG A 8 -36.24 -3.63 -51.36
N ALA A 9 -35.03 -3.53 -51.87
CA ALA A 9 -34.76 -3.87 -53.28
C ALA A 9 -34.74 -5.40 -53.55
N VAL A 10 -34.31 -6.21 -52.59
CA VAL A 10 -34.29 -7.69 -52.71
C VAL A 10 -35.71 -8.28 -52.64
N PHE A 11 -36.59 -7.72 -51.81
CA PHE A 11 -38.00 -8.16 -51.71
C PHE A 11 -38.82 -7.88 -52.98
N ALA A 12 -38.41 -6.94 -53.82
CA ALA A 12 -39.10 -6.59 -55.03
C ALA A 12 -38.75 -7.53 -56.25
N LEU A 13 -37.71 -8.34 -56.10
CA LEU A 13 -37.19 -9.19 -57.20
C LEU A 13 -37.60 -10.69 -57.18
N PHE A 14 -38.10 -11.15 -55.99
CA PHE A 14 -38.48 -12.56 -55.84
C PHE A 14 -39.88 -12.70 -55.26
N PRO A 15 -40.73 -13.65 -55.83
CA PRO A 15 -42.03 -13.92 -55.23
C PRO A 15 -41.85 -14.53 -53.82
N ALA A 16 -42.80 -14.23 -52.91
CA ALA A 16 -42.75 -14.62 -51.49
C ALA A 16 -42.57 -16.13 -51.24
N SER A 17 -42.84 -16.97 -52.25
CA SER A 17 -42.63 -18.42 -52.21
C SER A 17 -41.19 -18.88 -52.37
N CYS A 18 -40.26 -18.00 -52.72
CA CYS A 18 -38.84 -18.31 -52.90
C CYS A 18 -37.93 -17.82 -51.75
N LEU A 19 -38.48 -17.17 -50.71
CA LEU A 19 -37.72 -16.78 -49.56
C LEU A 19 -37.65 -17.97 -48.58
N PRO A 20 -36.48 -18.30 -48.04
CA PRO A 20 -36.40 -19.29 -46.98
C PRO A 20 -37.27 -18.85 -45.80
N ASP A 21 -38.03 -19.82 -45.24
CA ASP A 21 -38.86 -19.59 -44.05
C ASP A 21 -37.97 -19.07 -42.88
N MET A 22 -37.99 -17.77 -42.65
CA MET A 22 -37.24 -17.09 -41.59
C MET A 22 -38.00 -17.20 -40.27
N SER A 23 -38.40 -18.42 -39.88
CA SER A 23 -39.11 -18.67 -38.61
C SER A 23 -38.20 -18.74 -37.38
N TYR A 24 -36.97 -18.30 -37.48
CA TYR A 24 -36.06 -18.28 -36.34
C TYR A 24 -35.99 -16.90 -35.66
N ARG A 25 -35.84 -16.91 -34.34
CA ARG A 25 -35.70 -15.71 -33.55
C ARG A 25 -34.33 -15.09 -33.82
N THR A 26 -34.32 -13.79 -34.10
CA THR A 26 -33.12 -12.95 -34.23
C THR A 26 -33.03 -12.01 -33.03
N VAL A 27 -31.84 -11.45 -32.81
CA VAL A 27 -31.62 -10.40 -31.82
C VAL A 27 -32.49 -9.16 -32.16
N ARG A 28 -32.92 -8.40 -31.12
CA ARG A 28 -33.54 -7.07 -31.32
C ARG A 28 -32.62 -6.17 -32.13
N GLU A 29 -33.17 -5.13 -32.73
CA GLU A 29 -32.35 -4.12 -33.40
C GLU A 29 -31.48 -3.36 -32.36
N PRO A 30 -30.14 -3.52 -32.38
CA PRO A 30 -29.27 -2.87 -31.44
C PRO A 30 -29.03 -1.41 -31.86
N THR A 31 -28.67 -0.55 -30.86
CA THR A 31 -28.23 0.81 -31.12
C THR A 31 -26.83 0.82 -31.77
N ASP A 32 -26.46 1.95 -32.40
CA ASP A 32 -25.12 2.12 -32.97
C ASP A 32 -24.04 1.99 -31.89
N GLU A 33 -24.27 2.49 -30.67
CA GLU A 33 -23.36 2.37 -29.52
C GLU A 33 -23.19 0.90 -29.09
N GLU A 34 -24.27 0.13 -29.05
CA GLU A 34 -24.20 -1.30 -28.74
C GLU A 34 -23.43 -2.09 -29.82
N ILE A 35 -23.55 -1.73 -31.08
CA ILE A 35 -22.79 -2.33 -32.20
C ILE A 35 -21.28 -2.02 -32.04
N GLU A 36 -20.94 -0.79 -31.69
CA GLU A 36 -19.55 -0.41 -31.44
C GLU A 36 -18.98 -1.17 -30.25
N GLU A 37 -19.74 -1.27 -29.17
CA GLU A 37 -19.32 -2.01 -27.97
C GLU A 37 -19.14 -3.49 -28.23
N LEU A 38 -20.08 -4.14 -28.89
CA LEU A 38 -19.96 -5.54 -29.33
C LEU A 38 -18.73 -5.78 -30.22
N SER A 39 -18.44 -4.81 -31.08
CA SER A 39 -17.27 -4.86 -31.94
C SER A 39 -15.97 -4.68 -31.17
N ARG A 40 -15.98 -3.87 -30.11
CA ARG A 40 -14.89 -3.71 -29.16
C ARG A 40 -14.68 -5.01 -28.37
N MET A 41 -15.73 -5.55 -27.76
CA MET A 41 -15.69 -6.80 -26.99
C MET A 41 -15.14 -7.96 -27.84
N LYS A 42 -15.59 -8.10 -29.09
CA LYS A 42 -15.07 -9.13 -30.01
C LYS A 42 -13.55 -9.02 -30.22
N ARG A 43 -12.99 -7.82 -30.26
CA ARG A 43 -11.56 -7.59 -30.55
C ARG A 43 -10.66 -7.60 -29.32
N GLN A 44 -11.16 -7.12 -28.20
CA GLN A 44 -10.37 -6.85 -27.00
C GLN A 44 -10.55 -7.90 -25.91
N GLU A 45 -11.75 -8.46 -25.79
CA GLU A 45 -12.01 -9.50 -24.81
C GLU A 45 -11.41 -10.85 -25.22
N VAL A 46 -11.09 -11.68 -24.24
CA VAL A 46 -10.46 -12.97 -24.46
C VAL A 46 -11.46 -14.11 -24.16
N GLY A 47 -11.47 -15.14 -25.00
CA GLY A 47 -12.21 -16.37 -24.75
C GLY A 47 -13.73 -16.24 -24.93
N ARG A 48 -14.50 -16.58 -23.86
CA ARG A 48 -15.96 -16.75 -23.96
C ARG A 48 -16.72 -15.47 -24.23
N VAL A 49 -16.30 -14.32 -23.71
CA VAL A 49 -16.99 -13.04 -23.90
C VAL A 49 -16.90 -12.59 -25.37
N ALA A 50 -15.70 -12.63 -25.94
CA ALA A 50 -15.50 -12.31 -27.35
C ALA A 50 -16.35 -13.21 -28.29
N MET A 51 -16.43 -14.49 -27.95
CA MET A 51 -17.25 -15.45 -28.70
C MET A 51 -18.74 -15.10 -28.59
N ARG A 52 -19.25 -14.73 -27.42
CA ARG A 52 -20.66 -14.34 -27.23
C ARG A 52 -20.99 -13.06 -28.00
N ALA A 53 -20.12 -12.04 -27.91
CA ALA A 53 -20.28 -10.81 -28.70
C ALA A 53 -20.28 -11.09 -30.21
N HIS A 54 -19.46 -12.02 -30.66
CA HIS A 54 -19.47 -12.42 -32.07
C HIS A 54 -20.75 -13.14 -32.48
N MET A 55 -21.31 -14.05 -31.66
CA MET A 55 -22.59 -14.68 -31.91
C MET A 55 -23.72 -13.67 -32.08
N VAL A 56 -23.80 -12.68 -31.19
CA VAL A 56 -24.80 -11.60 -31.29
C VAL A 56 -24.60 -10.77 -32.56
N LEU A 57 -23.36 -10.37 -32.87
CA LEU A 57 -23.05 -9.62 -34.10
C LEU A 57 -23.42 -10.40 -35.38
N LEU A 58 -23.28 -11.72 -35.37
CA LEU A 58 -23.73 -12.57 -36.50
C LEU A 58 -25.27 -12.57 -36.60
N SER A 59 -25.97 -12.65 -35.47
CA SER A 59 -27.44 -12.55 -35.42
C SER A 59 -27.93 -11.19 -35.91
N VAL A 60 -27.28 -10.09 -35.58
CA VAL A 60 -27.54 -8.73 -36.09
C VAL A 60 -27.41 -8.69 -37.61
N ARG A 61 -26.55 -9.53 -38.22
CA ARG A 61 -26.32 -9.64 -39.66
C ARG A 61 -27.20 -10.67 -40.35
N ASP A 62 -28.28 -11.10 -39.70
CA ASP A 62 -29.26 -12.06 -40.18
C ASP A 62 -28.71 -13.48 -40.47
N TYR A 63 -27.58 -13.87 -39.84
CA TYR A 63 -27.15 -15.26 -39.87
C TYR A 63 -28.10 -16.13 -39.07
N SER A 64 -28.48 -17.28 -39.63
CA SER A 64 -29.37 -18.21 -38.94
C SER A 64 -28.70 -18.80 -37.69
N PRO A 65 -29.46 -19.13 -36.63
CA PRO A 65 -28.93 -19.82 -35.46
C PRO A 65 -28.16 -21.10 -35.77
N SER A 66 -28.58 -21.86 -36.78
CA SER A 66 -27.84 -23.03 -37.29
C SER A 66 -26.45 -22.65 -37.77
N THR A 67 -26.35 -21.60 -38.59
CA THR A 67 -25.06 -21.11 -39.08
C THR A 67 -24.16 -20.66 -37.96
N ILE A 68 -24.71 -19.94 -36.96
CA ILE A 68 -23.95 -19.46 -35.79
C ILE A 68 -23.46 -20.65 -34.94
N THR A 69 -24.32 -21.66 -34.77
CA THR A 69 -24.01 -22.91 -34.08
C THR A 69 -22.83 -23.63 -34.72
N ASP A 70 -22.88 -23.79 -36.05
CA ASP A 70 -21.84 -24.46 -36.83
C ASP A 70 -20.51 -23.71 -36.79
N LEU A 71 -20.55 -22.37 -36.89
CA LEU A 71 -19.35 -21.51 -36.84
C LEU A 71 -18.63 -21.53 -35.49
N HIS A 72 -19.39 -21.63 -34.39
CA HIS A 72 -18.84 -21.57 -33.05
C HIS A 72 -18.74 -22.92 -32.33
N GLY A 73 -19.28 -24.00 -32.91
CA GLY A 73 -19.28 -25.31 -32.28
C GLY A 73 -20.11 -25.37 -31.00
N VAL A 74 -21.19 -24.61 -30.91
CA VAL A 74 -22.07 -24.53 -29.72
C VAL A 74 -23.45 -25.05 -30.05
N SER A 75 -24.29 -25.29 -29.04
CA SER A 75 -25.68 -25.75 -29.28
C SER A 75 -26.62 -24.56 -29.57
N HIS A 76 -27.73 -24.83 -30.26
CA HIS A 76 -28.79 -23.84 -30.51
C HIS A 76 -29.28 -23.14 -29.22
N PRO A 77 -29.56 -23.86 -28.09
CA PRO A 77 -29.94 -23.21 -26.86
C PRO A 77 -28.89 -22.24 -26.35
N THR A 78 -27.61 -22.49 -26.60
CA THR A 78 -26.51 -21.58 -26.20
C THR A 78 -26.57 -20.28 -26.99
N VAL A 79 -26.84 -20.34 -28.29
CA VAL A 79 -26.97 -19.14 -29.15
C VAL A 79 -28.17 -18.31 -28.67
N TYR A 80 -29.33 -18.93 -28.49
CA TYR A 80 -30.53 -18.23 -28.03
C TYR A 80 -30.35 -17.64 -26.64
N LYS A 81 -29.73 -18.35 -25.72
CA LYS A 81 -29.41 -17.82 -24.38
C LYS A 81 -28.65 -16.49 -24.43
N TRP A 82 -27.66 -16.37 -25.33
CA TRP A 82 -26.86 -15.16 -25.43
C TRP A 82 -27.57 -14.03 -26.19
N ILE A 83 -28.44 -14.38 -27.13
CA ILE A 83 -29.34 -13.42 -27.77
C ILE A 83 -30.32 -12.86 -26.72
N ASP A 84 -30.99 -13.74 -25.95
CA ASP A 84 -31.93 -13.34 -24.93
C ASP A 84 -31.29 -12.42 -23.89
N ARG A 85 -30.09 -12.78 -23.40
CA ARG A 85 -29.35 -11.93 -22.43
C ARG A 85 -28.91 -10.60 -23.01
N PHE A 86 -28.57 -10.56 -24.29
CA PHE A 86 -28.27 -9.28 -24.94
C PHE A 86 -29.57 -8.46 -25.14
N ASP A 87 -30.67 -9.08 -25.49
CA ASP A 87 -31.96 -8.40 -25.66
C ASP A 87 -32.46 -7.78 -24.36
N GLU A 88 -32.19 -8.44 -23.21
CA GLU A 88 -32.58 -8.00 -21.85
C GLU A 88 -31.61 -6.99 -21.25
N GLU A 89 -30.32 -7.23 -21.34
CA GLU A 89 -29.27 -6.54 -20.56
C GLU A 89 -28.27 -5.76 -21.44
N GLY A 90 -28.41 -5.83 -22.77
CA GLY A 90 -27.45 -5.23 -23.70
C GLY A 90 -26.08 -5.92 -23.67
N PRO A 91 -24.99 -5.21 -24.04
CA PRO A 91 -23.63 -5.74 -24.04
C PRO A 91 -23.17 -6.29 -22.68
N GLU A 92 -23.59 -5.69 -21.58
CA GLU A 92 -23.26 -6.15 -20.21
C GLU A 92 -23.78 -7.58 -19.94
N GLY A 93 -24.90 -7.95 -20.55
CA GLY A 93 -25.46 -9.30 -20.45
C GLY A 93 -24.52 -10.41 -20.97
N LEU A 94 -23.48 -10.08 -21.73
CA LEU A 94 -22.56 -11.06 -22.29
C LEU A 94 -21.41 -11.44 -21.35
N TYR A 95 -21.23 -10.71 -20.25
CA TYR A 95 -20.27 -11.10 -19.20
C TYR A 95 -20.81 -12.25 -18.33
N ASP A 96 -19.92 -12.96 -17.71
CA ASP A 96 -20.30 -13.97 -16.72
C ASP A 96 -20.87 -13.27 -15.49
N ARG A 97 -22.06 -13.66 -15.06
CA ARG A 97 -22.61 -13.24 -13.79
C ARG A 97 -21.78 -13.83 -12.67
N GLU A 98 -21.59 -13.06 -11.62
CA GLU A 98 -21.01 -13.54 -10.38
C GLU A 98 -21.84 -14.76 -9.89
N ARG A 99 -21.15 -15.84 -9.59
CA ARG A 99 -21.82 -17.05 -9.11
C ARG A 99 -21.87 -16.97 -7.59
N GLU A 100 -23.03 -17.16 -7.03
CA GLU A 100 -23.13 -17.48 -5.62
C GLU A 100 -22.29 -18.72 -5.35
N GLY A 101 -21.15 -18.53 -4.68
CA GLY A 101 -20.29 -19.63 -4.28
C GLY A 101 -21.01 -20.55 -3.26
N ARG A 102 -20.33 -21.59 -2.83
CA ARG A 102 -20.80 -22.39 -1.70
C ARG A 102 -20.99 -21.46 -0.49
N PRO A 103 -22.15 -21.50 0.21
CA PRO A 103 -22.35 -20.73 1.43
C PRO A 103 -21.17 -20.90 2.39
N SER A 104 -20.74 -19.83 3.01
CA SER A 104 -19.67 -19.88 4.01
C SER A 104 -20.10 -20.75 5.18
N ILE A 105 -19.24 -21.65 5.64
CA ILE A 105 -19.47 -22.46 6.84
C ILE A 105 -19.50 -21.54 8.08
N LEU A 106 -18.67 -20.48 8.06
CA LEU A 106 -18.67 -19.45 9.08
C LEU A 106 -19.69 -18.37 8.69
N GLY A 107 -20.89 -18.48 9.23
CA GLY A 107 -21.97 -17.47 9.11
C GLY A 107 -21.64 -16.20 9.88
N GLU A 108 -22.58 -15.25 9.89
CA GLU A 108 -22.38 -13.93 10.51
C GLU A 108 -22.05 -14.04 12.01
N GLU A 109 -22.79 -14.84 12.77
CA GLU A 109 -22.56 -15.07 14.20
C GLU A 109 -21.14 -15.56 14.50
N ALA A 110 -20.62 -16.49 13.67
CA ALA A 110 -19.26 -16.98 13.83
C ALA A 110 -18.20 -15.93 13.48
N ARG A 111 -18.49 -15.03 12.52
CA ARG A 111 -17.61 -13.94 12.16
C ARG A 111 -17.54 -12.88 13.26
N GLU A 112 -18.67 -12.49 13.82
CA GLU A 112 -18.75 -11.57 14.97
C GLU A 112 -17.98 -12.13 16.17
N GLU A 113 -18.12 -13.44 16.44
CA GLU A 113 -17.36 -14.09 17.49
C GLU A 113 -15.85 -14.07 17.21
N VAL A 114 -15.42 -14.33 15.98
CA VAL A 114 -14.00 -14.23 15.58
C VAL A 114 -13.46 -12.81 15.77
N GLU A 115 -14.20 -11.77 15.42
CA GLU A 115 -13.81 -10.38 15.66
C GLU A 115 -13.67 -10.09 17.16
N ARG A 116 -14.63 -10.51 17.97
CA ARG A 116 -14.57 -10.38 19.44
C ARG A 116 -13.31 -11.04 20.02
N LEU A 117 -12.98 -12.26 19.55
CA LEU A 117 -11.79 -12.97 19.98
C LEU A 117 -10.50 -12.22 19.62
N LEU A 118 -10.43 -11.67 18.40
CA LEU A 118 -9.23 -10.96 17.94
C LEU A 118 -8.99 -9.64 18.68
N GLU A 119 -10.02 -9.00 19.19
CA GLU A 119 -9.93 -7.83 20.07
C GLU A 119 -9.50 -8.17 21.49
N GLY A 120 -9.84 -9.40 21.94
CA GLY A 120 -9.56 -9.91 23.28
C GLY A 120 -8.26 -10.71 23.38
N ASN A 121 -7.97 -11.16 24.60
CA ASN A 121 -6.81 -11.98 24.90
C ASN A 121 -7.21 -13.47 25.05
N PRO A 122 -6.52 -14.44 24.43
CA PRO A 122 -6.82 -15.86 24.61
C PRO A 122 -6.88 -16.34 26.06
N THR A 123 -6.14 -15.70 26.97
CA THR A 123 -6.18 -16.03 28.41
C THR A 123 -7.52 -15.71 29.07
N GLU A 124 -8.27 -14.74 28.57
CA GLU A 124 -9.60 -14.39 29.05
C GLU A 124 -10.64 -15.46 28.69
N GLU A 125 -10.37 -16.18 27.60
CA GLU A 125 -11.16 -17.35 27.14
C GLU A 125 -10.60 -18.68 27.66
N GLY A 126 -9.79 -18.65 28.70
CA GLY A 126 -9.26 -19.85 29.37
C GLY A 126 -8.15 -20.58 28.60
N GLN A 127 -7.61 -19.98 27.53
CA GLN A 127 -6.51 -20.57 26.79
C GLN A 127 -5.16 -20.12 27.35
N ASN A 128 -4.23 -21.06 27.51
CA ASN A 128 -2.85 -20.74 27.89
C ASN A 128 -2.06 -20.26 26.65
N ALA A 129 -2.38 -19.06 26.19
CA ALA A 129 -1.77 -18.48 25.00
C ALA A 129 -1.81 -16.95 25.02
N THR A 130 -0.86 -16.31 24.33
CA THR A 130 -0.75 -14.85 24.26
C THR A 130 -1.26 -14.27 22.93
N ARG A 131 -1.76 -15.11 22.04
CA ARG A 131 -2.26 -14.71 20.72
C ARG A 131 -3.23 -15.72 20.15
N TRP A 132 -4.20 -15.23 19.41
CA TRP A 132 -5.09 -16.05 18.62
C TRP A 132 -4.38 -16.57 17.38
N THR A 133 -4.57 -17.85 17.08
CA THR A 133 -4.10 -18.51 15.86
C THR A 133 -5.28 -19.24 15.24
N ALA A 134 -5.25 -19.49 13.91
CA ALA A 134 -6.36 -20.16 13.25
C ALA A 134 -6.77 -21.50 13.89
N PRO A 135 -5.84 -22.38 14.34
CA PRO A 135 -6.22 -23.57 15.08
C PRO A 135 -6.98 -23.29 16.40
N ARG A 136 -6.54 -22.27 17.17
CA ARG A 136 -7.21 -21.91 18.43
C ARG A 136 -8.58 -21.30 18.23
N ILE A 137 -8.74 -20.51 17.17
CA ILE A 137 -10.05 -19.96 16.77
C ILE A 137 -10.96 -21.10 16.37
N ALA A 138 -10.50 -22.07 15.56
CA ALA A 138 -11.27 -23.25 15.17
C ALA A 138 -11.71 -24.07 16.40
N GLU A 139 -10.81 -24.35 17.34
CA GLU A 139 -11.11 -25.03 18.60
C GLU A 139 -12.13 -24.27 19.46
N HIS A 140 -12.03 -22.95 19.51
CA HIS A 140 -13.00 -22.12 20.23
C HIS A 140 -14.39 -22.16 19.59
N LEU A 141 -14.46 -22.03 18.24
CA LEU A 141 -15.72 -22.11 17.50
C LEU A 141 -16.41 -23.47 17.65
N GLU A 142 -15.66 -24.56 17.68
CA GLU A 142 -16.18 -25.89 17.95
C GLU A 142 -16.73 -25.98 19.38
N ARG A 143 -15.99 -25.49 20.35
CA ARG A 143 -16.37 -25.57 21.77
C ARG A 143 -17.59 -24.71 22.12
N GLU A 144 -17.63 -23.45 21.66
CA GLU A 144 -18.65 -22.47 22.07
C GLU A 144 -19.87 -22.44 21.14
N LEU A 145 -19.65 -22.62 19.83
CA LEU A 145 -20.73 -22.54 18.83
C LEU A 145 -21.06 -23.90 18.20
N GLY A 146 -20.32 -24.97 18.53
CA GLY A 146 -20.50 -26.28 17.92
C GLY A 146 -20.18 -26.32 16.42
N ILE A 147 -19.38 -25.39 15.93
CA ILE A 147 -18.98 -25.27 14.53
C ILE A 147 -17.63 -25.93 14.32
N ASP A 148 -17.64 -27.14 13.78
CA ASP A 148 -16.40 -27.88 13.39
C ASP A 148 -15.89 -27.37 12.05
N VAL A 149 -14.75 -26.69 12.07
CA VAL A 149 -14.09 -26.14 10.88
C VAL A 149 -12.59 -26.37 10.92
N HIS A 150 -12.02 -26.64 9.74
CA HIS A 150 -10.57 -26.72 9.61
C HIS A 150 -9.93 -25.32 9.71
N GLU A 151 -8.71 -25.28 10.23
CA GLU A 151 -7.96 -24.02 10.40
C GLU A 151 -7.74 -23.23 9.10
N ASP A 152 -7.72 -23.89 7.94
CA ASP A 152 -7.62 -23.21 6.65
C ASP A 152 -8.90 -22.44 6.31
N THR A 153 -10.08 -22.96 6.68
CA THR A 153 -11.34 -22.24 6.55
C THR A 153 -11.34 -20.96 7.40
N VAL A 154 -10.80 -21.04 8.61
CA VAL A 154 -10.62 -19.88 9.49
C VAL A 154 -9.66 -18.87 8.85
N ARG A 155 -8.51 -19.32 8.31
CA ARG A 155 -7.54 -18.44 7.61
C ARG A 155 -8.16 -17.72 6.41
N ASP A 156 -8.96 -18.44 5.62
CA ASP A 156 -9.60 -17.85 4.43
C ASP A 156 -10.72 -16.88 4.82
N THR A 157 -11.48 -17.20 5.88
CA THR A 157 -12.47 -16.26 6.43
C THR A 157 -11.79 -14.99 6.97
N LEU A 158 -10.70 -15.13 7.74
CA LEU A 158 -9.93 -13.96 8.21
C LEU A 158 -9.43 -13.08 7.08
N LYS A 159 -8.97 -13.65 5.96
CA LYS A 159 -8.58 -12.87 4.77
C LYS A 159 -9.78 -12.16 4.13
N GLN A 160 -10.95 -12.82 4.05
CA GLN A 160 -12.19 -12.20 3.56
C GLN A 160 -12.67 -11.05 4.45
N MET A 161 -12.39 -11.12 5.76
CA MET A 161 -12.63 -10.08 6.75
C MET A 161 -11.50 -9.03 6.80
N GLU A 162 -10.61 -9.02 5.80
CA GLU A 162 -9.47 -8.09 5.65
C GLU A 162 -8.39 -8.19 6.74
N TYR A 163 -8.36 -9.30 7.50
CA TYR A 163 -7.28 -9.55 8.45
C TYR A 163 -6.06 -10.17 7.78
N SER A 164 -4.87 -9.74 8.21
CA SER A 164 -3.59 -10.28 7.76
C SER A 164 -2.73 -10.76 8.92
N TRP A 165 -2.00 -11.88 8.72
CA TRP A 165 -1.07 -12.39 9.70
C TRP A 165 0.24 -11.61 9.66
N THR A 166 0.35 -10.60 10.55
CA THR A 166 1.50 -9.71 10.60
C THR A 166 2.04 -9.54 12.03
N ARG A 167 3.24 -9.00 12.16
CA ARG A 167 3.82 -8.68 13.46
C ARG A 167 3.20 -7.39 14.01
N PRO A 168 2.66 -7.38 15.25
CA PRO A 168 2.19 -6.15 15.85
C PRO A 168 3.36 -5.17 16.05
N ARG A 169 3.09 -3.89 15.85
CA ARG A 169 4.04 -2.81 16.17
C ARG A 169 4.00 -2.55 17.68
N ARG A 170 5.16 -2.35 18.27
CA ARG A 170 5.23 -1.83 19.63
C ARG A 170 4.84 -0.35 19.60
N LYS A 171 3.77 0.02 20.29
CA LYS A 171 3.40 1.40 20.53
C LYS A 171 3.66 1.68 22.00
N LEU A 172 4.62 2.56 22.28
CA LEU A 172 4.88 3.00 23.64
C LEU A 172 3.74 3.94 24.04
N LEU A 173 3.04 3.59 25.11
CA LEU A 173 2.05 4.51 25.68
C LEU A 173 2.79 5.59 26.47
N PRO A 174 2.42 6.86 26.29
CA PRO A 174 3.01 7.94 27.10
C PRO A 174 2.69 7.69 28.58
N THR A 175 3.70 7.82 29.42
CA THR A 175 3.55 7.68 30.87
C THR A 175 2.62 8.77 31.42
N ASP A 176 2.65 9.95 30.81
CA ASP A 176 1.78 11.09 31.09
C ASP A 176 1.16 11.61 29.77
N PRO A 177 -0.08 11.20 29.44
CA PRO A 177 -0.75 11.62 28.22
C PRO A 177 -1.06 13.12 28.15
N GLU A 178 -1.19 13.79 29.28
CA GLU A 178 -1.45 15.23 29.32
C GLU A 178 -0.18 16.02 29.02
N ALA A 179 0.92 15.70 29.67
CA ALA A 179 2.22 16.28 29.37
C ALA A 179 2.65 16.02 27.91
N TYR A 180 2.35 14.84 27.37
CA TYR A 180 2.57 14.50 25.97
C TYR A 180 1.81 15.46 25.02
N ARG A 181 0.49 15.62 25.23
CA ARG A 181 -0.34 16.53 24.40
C ARG A 181 0.10 17.99 24.52
N LYS A 182 0.36 18.45 25.73
CA LYS A 182 0.82 19.83 25.99
C LYS A 182 2.12 20.15 25.25
N ARG A 183 3.05 19.19 25.22
CA ARG A 183 4.33 19.36 24.53
C ARG A 183 4.15 19.40 23.01
N LEU A 184 3.35 18.51 22.43
CA LEU A 184 3.04 18.55 21.00
C LEU A 184 2.33 19.84 20.60
N GLN A 185 1.39 20.30 21.44
CA GLN A 185 0.68 21.54 21.19
C GLN A 185 1.63 22.74 21.17
N ALA A 186 2.58 22.83 22.12
CA ALA A 186 3.59 23.88 22.16
C ALA A 186 4.47 23.88 20.88
N ILE A 187 4.84 22.69 20.37
CA ILE A 187 5.58 22.58 19.11
C ILE A 187 4.74 23.09 17.95
N VAL A 188 3.47 22.66 17.84
CA VAL A 188 2.56 23.09 16.77
C VAL A 188 2.35 24.61 16.80
N GLU A 189 2.15 25.20 17.98
CA GLU A 189 2.01 26.64 18.15
C GLU A 189 3.27 27.37 17.70
N ALA A 190 4.46 26.94 18.15
CA ALA A 190 5.73 27.52 17.76
C ALA A 190 6.00 27.44 16.24
N VAL A 191 5.67 26.31 15.63
CA VAL A 191 5.77 26.14 14.16
C VAL A 191 4.79 27.05 13.42
N ALA A 192 3.57 27.20 13.93
CA ALA A 192 2.55 28.07 13.33
C ALA A 192 2.90 29.56 13.45
N GLU A 193 3.59 29.96 14.53
CA GLU A 193 4.06 31.32 14.76
C GLU A 193 5.39 31.63 14.07
N ALA A 194 6.08 30.62 13.53
CA ALA A 194 7.33 30.79 12.82
C ALA A 194 7.17 31.71 11.61
N GLY A 195 7.93 32.80 11.57
CA GLY A 195 7.93 33.76 10.46
C GLY A 195 8.64 33.19 9.23
N PRO A 196 8.49 33.84 8.06
CA PRO A 196 9.07 33.37 6.79
C PRO A 196 10.60 33.30 6.79
N GLU A 197 11.26 33.99 7.68
CA GLU A 197 12.72 33.97 7.85
C GLU A 197 13.18 32.93 8.88
N THR A 198 12.29 32.03 9.32
CA THR A 198 12.60 30.99 10.29
C THR A 198 12.57 29.63 9.62
N SER A 199 13.71 28.95 9.60
CA SER A 199 13.80 27.56 9.17
C SER A 199 13.31 26.64 10.29
N VAL A 200 12.28 25.86 10.02
CA VAL A 200 11.74 24.85 10.93
C VAL A 200 12.39 23.51 10.61
N LEU A 201 13.25 23.06 11.50
CA LEU A 201 14.01 21.83 11.35
C LEU A 201 13.53 20.75 12.31
N VAL A 202 13.47 19.53 11.82
CA VAL A 202 13.36 18.35 12.69
C VAL A 202 14.66 17.59 12.61
N GLU A 203 15.21 17.27 13.77
CA GLU A 203 16.51 16.59 13.90
C GLU A 203 16.34 15.21 14.52
N ASP A 204 17.22 14.30 14.12
CA ASP A 204 17.37 12.96 14.70
C ASP A 204 18.73 12.37 14.38
N GLU A 205 19.12 11.35 15.17
CA GLU A 205 20.33 10.60 14.89
C GLU A 205 20.04 9.14 14.58
N THR A 206 20.86 8.61 13.71
CA THR A 206 20.85 7.17 13.45
C THR A 206 22.24 6.57 13.42
N GLN A 207 22.35 5.28 13.78
CA GLN A 207 23.59 4.54 13.65
C GLN A 207 23.60 3.73 12.38
N VAL A 208 24.63 3.88 11.57
CA VAL A 208 24.98 3.01 10.47
C VAL A 208 26.15 2.11 10.89
N LYS A 209 26.04 0.83 10.58
CA LYS A 209 26.99 -0.22 11.03
C LYS A 209 27.58 -0.92 9.81
N ARG A 210 28.83 -1.36 9.95
CA ARG A 210 29.49 -2.18 8.91
C ARG A 210 28.76 -3.50 8.66
N PHE A 211 28.14 -4.08 9.68
CA PHE A 211 27.28 -5.25 9.47
C PHE A 211 25.97 -4.79 8.83
N PRO A 212 25.69 -5.25 7.59
CA PRO A 212 24.45 -4.90 6.92
C PRO A 212 23.25 -5.48 7.66
N PRO A 213 22.10 -4.78 7.70
CA PRO A 213 20.87 -5.38 8.17
C PRO A 213 20.46 -6.50 7.21
N LEU A 214 20.34 -7.72 7.73
CA LEU A 214 19.92 -8.87 6.92
C LEU A 214 18.45 -8.73 6.53
N ARG A 215 18.17 -8.87 5.24
CA ARG A 215 16.83 -8.83 4.65
C ARG A 215 16.46 -10.19 4.06
N ARG A 216 15.15 -10.47 3.97
CA ARG A 216 14.66 -11.65 3.26
C ARG A 216 14.97 -11.53 1.77
N GLN A 217 15.52 -12.59 1.20
CA GLN A 217 15.84 -12.69 -0.22
C GLN A 217 15.53 -14.09 -0.73
N TRP A 218 15.39 -14.24 -2.04
CA TRP A 218 15.19 -15.54 -2.65
C TRP A 218 16.46 -16.38 -2.52
N GLN A 219 16.31 -17.60 -2.00
CA GLN A 219 17.39 -18.56 -1.81
C GLN A 219 16.87 -19.96 -2.15
N PRO A 220 17.74 -20.89 -2.56
CA PRO A 220 17.37 -22.29 -2.73
C PRO A 220 16.75 -22.87 -1.44
N ILE A 221 15.74 -23.73 -1.62
CA ILE A 221 15.09 -24.39 -0.47
C ILE A 221 16.13 -25.24 0.28
N GLY A 222 16.21 -25.06 1.59
CA GLY A 222 17.14 -25.79 2.45
C GLY A 222 18.55 -25.19 2.52
N GLU A 223 18.84 -24.13 1.80
CA GLU A 223 20.14 -23.44 1.82
C GLU A 223 20.01 -22.02 2.37
N GLN A 224 20.92 -21.64 3.27
CA GLN A 224 21.09 -20.25 3.70
C GLN A 224 22.44 -19.75 3.18
N ARG A 225 22.42 -18.74 2.32
CA ARG A 225 23.65 -18.12 1.83
C ARG A 225 24.28 -17.29 2.95
N PRO A 226 25.55 -17.54 3.30
CA PRO A 226 26.24 -16.71 4.27
C PRO A 226 26.53 -15.34 3.68
N VAL A 227 26.29 -14.30 4.48
CA VAL A 227 26.75 -12.93 4.18
C VAL A 227 28.10 -12.74 4.87
N ARG A 228 29.12 -12.43 4.08
CA ARG A 228 30.45 -12.13 4.63
C ARG A 228 30.40 -10.79 5.33
N VAL A 229 30.88 -10.75 6.56
CA VAL A 229 30.98 -9.52 7.36
C VAL A 229 32.44 -9.37 7.82
N PRO A 230 32.90 -8.13 8.04
CA PRO A 230 34.24 -7.88 8.59
C PRO A 230 34.34 -8.36 10.05
N GLU A 231 35.55 -8.49 10.57
CA GLU A 231 35.78 -8.94 11.98
C GLU A 231 35.16 -7.98 13.02
N ALA A 232 35.20 -6.68 12.74
CA ALA A 232 34.66 -5.66 13.62
C ALA A 232 33.37 -5.02 13.04
N ASN A 233 32.37 -4.85 13.90
CA ASN A 233 31.14 -4.15 13.54
C ASN A 233 31.25 -2.66 13.93
N ASP A 234 32.18 -1.97 13.30
CA ASP A 234 32.34 -0.53 13.47
C ASP A 234 31.08 0.23 13.04
N LYS A 235 30.86 1.37 13.62
CA LYS A 235 29.66 2.17 13.41
C LYS A 235 29.97 3.65 13.38
N LEU A 236 29.14 4.39 12.65
CA LEU A 236 29.06 5.85 12.69
C LEU A 236 27.67 6.26 13.16
N THR A 237 27.59 7.44 13.77
CA THR A 237 26.32 8.09 14.06
C THR A 237 26.14 9.22 13.06
N LEU A 238 25.05 9.17 12.31
CA LEU A 238 24.63 10.26 11.44
C LEU A 238 23.68 11.16 12.23
N TYR A 239 23.98 12.44 12.24
CA TYR A 239 23.09 13.51 12.66
C TYR A 239 22.41 14.05 11.41
N GLY A 240 21.10 14.19 11.44
CA GLY A 240 20.35 14.63 10.28
C GLY A 240 19.22 15.57 10.61
N THR A 241 19.05 16.58 9.76
CA THR A 241 17.88 17.47 9.84
C THR A 241 17.10 17.44 8.54
N LEU A 242 15.77 17.56 8.68
CA LEU A 242 14.83 17.83 7.61
C LEU A 242 14.20 19.21 7.85
N GLU A 243 14.31 20.09 6.88
CA GLU A 243 13.60 21.36 6.89
C GLU A 243 12.17 21.17 6.38
N LEU A 244 11.18 21.41 7.25
CA LEU A 244 9.79 21.08 6.98
C LEU A 244 9.13 21.92 5.87
N THR A 245 9.66 23.12 5.62
CA THR A 245 9.11 24.02 4.58
C THR A 245 9.71 23.80 3.21
N SER A 246 11.03 23.54 3.13
CA SER A 246 11.74 23.37 1.86
C SER A 246 11.95 21.91 1.47
N GLY A 247 11.94 20.99 2.43
CA GLY A 247 12.32 19.59 2.24
C GLY A 247 13.82 19.37 2.10
N GLN A 248 14.65 20.37 2.40
CA GLN A 248 16.09 20.20 2.42
C GLN A 248 16.52 19.31 3.59
N THR A 249 17.42 18.38 3.29
CA THR A 249 18.05 17.52 4.30
C THR A 249 19.52 17.91 4.46
N ARG A 250 20.01 17.82 5.69
CA ARG A 250 21.43 18.04 6.03
C ARG A 250 21.88 16.90 6.92
N VAL A 251 22.94 16.21 6.53
CA VAL A 251 23.40 15.02 7.24
C VAL A 251 24.91 15.07 7.42
N GLU A 252 25.36 14.84 8.63
CA GLU A 252 26.77 14.76 8.99
C GLU A 252 27.07 13.51 9.83
N ALA A 253 28.27 12.98 9.68
CA ALA A 253 28.68 11.74 10.34
C ALA A 253 29.68 12.04 11.47
N TYR A 254 29.42 11.39 12.62
CA TYR A 254 30.27 11.46 13.80
C TYR A 254 30.53 10.07 14.36
N GLU A 255 31.55 9.90 15.18
CA GLU A 255 31.86 8.60 15.78
C GLU A 255 30.74 8.07 16.66
N LYS A 256 30.03 8.94 17.37
CA LYS A 256 28.96 8.59 18.31
C LYS A 256 28.11 9.79 18.69
N GLY A 257 26.91 9.53 19.27
CA GLY A 257 26.08 10.57 19.89
C GLY A 257 26.74 11.13 21.14
N ARG A 258 27.10 12.42 21.14
CA ARG A 258 27.72 13.15 22.27
C ARG A 258 27.45 14.64 22.18
N SER A 259 27.37 15.28 23.34
CA SER A 259 27.17 16.73 23.47
C SER A 259 28.19 17.56 22.66
N ASP A 260 29.45 17.08 22.55
CA ASP A 260 30.47 17.77 21.75
C ASP A 260 30.12 17.76 20.25
N TYR A 261 29.69 16.62 19.74
CA TYR A 261 29.30 16.48 18.34
C TYR A 261 27.96 17.16 18.07
N THR A 262 27.02 17.12 19.02
CA THR A 262 25.78 17.90 18.92
C THR A 262 26.07 19.39 18.76
N THR A 263 26.96 19.97 19.59
CA THR A 263 27.31 21.39 19.42
C THR A 263 28.04 21.70 18.11
N GLN A 264 28.89 20.79 17.63
CA GLN A 264 29.52 20.93 16.30
C GLN A 264 28.48 20.91 15.17
N TYR A 265 27.54 19.97 15.23
CA TYR A 265 26.46 19.90 14.25
C TYR A 265 25.58 21.14 14.26
N LEU A 266 25.19 21.63 15.44
CA LEU A 266 24.44 22.87 15.57
C LEU A 266 25.20 24.09 15.03
N GLU A 267 26.52 24.15 15.20
CA GLU A 267 27.36 25.20 14.61
C GLU A 267 27.32 25.16 13.09
N SER A 268 27.49 23.96 12.52
CA SER A 268 27.37 23.73 11.07
C SER A 268 26.00 24.15 10.52
N LEU A 269 24.91 23.87 11.24
CA LEU A 269 23.57 24.33 10.83
C LEU A 269 23.47 25.86 10.83
N LEU A 270 24.05 26.56 11.84
CA LEU A 270 24.05 28.01 11.90
C LEU A 270 24.91 28.66 10.81
N GLU A 271 25.94 27.98 10.32
CA GLU A 271 26.77 28.44 9.19
C GLU A 271 26.03 28.27 7.84
N GLN A 272 25.30 27.15 7.68
CA GLN A 272 24.61 26.82 6.43
C GLN A 272 23.26 27.54 6.26
N ILE A 273 22.58 27.84 7.37
CA ILE A 273 21.23 28.41 7.36
C ILE A 273 21.29 29.88 7.76
N GLN A 274 20.75 30.73 6.89
CA GLN A 274 20.55 32.14 7.23
C GLN A 274 19.24 32.33 8.01
N GLY A 275 19.17 33.36 8.85
CA GLY A 275 17.95 33.62 9.65
C GLY A 275 17.87 32.83 10.95
N ARG A 276 16.66 32.67 11.46
CA ARG A 276 16.38 31.94 12.70
C ARG A 276 16.13 30.47 12.44
N ILE A 277 16.47 29.64 13.40
CA ILE A 277 16.23 28.18 13.39
C ILE A 277 15.31 27.83 14.53
N LEU A 278 14.19 27.20 14.24
CA LEU A 278 13.36 26.47 15.18
C LEU A 278 13.67 24.99 15.01
N LEU A 279 14.33 24.40 15.99
CA LEU A 279 14.79 23.01 15.96
C LEU A 279 13.92 22.14 16.86
N VAL A 280 13.31 21.12 16.29
CA VAL A 280 12.54 20.11 17.00
C VAL A 280 13.34 18.81 17.03
N TRP A 281 13.60 18.27 18.20
CA TRP A 281 14.41 17.07 18.38
C TRP A 281 14.00 16.22 19.57
N ASP A 282 14.58 15.06 19.75
CA ASP A 282 14.25 14.16 20.84
C ASP A 282 14.91 14.59 22.18
N GLN A 283 14.67 13.82 23.23
CA GLN A 283 15.23 14.06 24.56
C GLN A 283 16.45 13.19 24.85
N ALA A 284 17.31 12.95 23.85
CA ALA A 284 18.57 12.26 24.08
C ALA A 284 19.41 12.98 25.17
N THR A 285 20.16 12.21 25.94
CA THR A 285 20.93 12.75 27.04
C THR A 285 21.98 13.79 26.64
N TRP A 286 22.47 13.69 25.42
CA TRP A 286 23.40 14.67 24.84
C TRP A 286 22.69 15.94 24.38
N HIS A 287 21.41 15.90 23.96
CA HIS A 287 20.61 17.09 23.64
C HIS A 287 20.27 17.90 24.89
N THR A 288 19.94 17.23 25.98
CA THR A 288 19.53 17.85 27.24
C THR A 288 20.68 18.10 28.19
N SER A 289 21.94 17.91 27.75
CA SER A 289 23.12 18.15 28.58
C SER A 289 23.32 19.62 28.89
N GLY A 290 23.87 19.93 30.05
CA GLY A 290 24.17 21.31 30.44
C GLY A 290 25.06 22.03 29.40
N LYS A 291 25.99 21.31 28.78
CA LYS A 291 26.86 21.86 27.71
C LYS A 291 26.07 22.37 26.52
N VAL A 292 25.11 21.57 26.03
CA VAL A 292 24.29 21.93 24.86
C VAL A 292 23.30 23.02 25.22
N THR A 293 22.68 22.94 26.39
CA THR A 293 21.75 23.97 26.87
C THR A 293 22.47 25.33 26.99
N GLU A 294 23.64 25.38 27.63
CA GLU A 294 24.45 26.62 27.75
C GLU A 294 24.90 27.13 26.36
N TRP A 295 25.20 26.22 25.42
CA TRP A 295 25.58 26.58 24.07
C TRP A 295 24.41 27.24 23.29
N ILE A 296 23.19 26.74 23.46
CA ILE A 296 21.96 27.29 22.86
C ILE A 296 21.61 28.65 23.49
N GLU A 297 21.62 28.77 24.82
CA GLU A 297 21.28 30.00 25.56
C GLU A 297 22.14 31.21 25.14
N LYS A 298 23.35 30.97 24.63
CA LYS A 298 24.25 32.02 24.13
C LYS A 298 23.97 32.46 22.69
N ARG A 299 22.92 31.93 22.05
CA ARG A 299 22.65 32.12 20.60
C ARG A 299 21.20 32.46 20.32
N ASP A 300 20.90 33.68 19.98
CA ASP A 300 19.55 34.19 19.74
C ASP A 300 18.92 33.65 18.44
N ARG A 301 19.74 33.02 17.55
CA ARG A 301 19.28 32.52 16.23
C ARG A 301 18.68 31.13 16.27
N ILE A 302 18.82 30.37 17.36
CA ILE A 302 18.35 29.01 17.48
C ILE A 302 17.45 28.86 18.70
N GLU A 303 16.28 28.35 18.48
CA GLU A 303 15.29 27.96 19.47
C GLU A 303 14.99 26.48 19.36
N THR A 304 14.91 25.78 20.48
CA THR A 304 14.77 24.34 20.48
C THR A 304 13.52 23.87 21.21
N TYR A 305 12.85 22.86 20.62
CA TYR A 305 11.69 22.19 21.17
C TYR A 305 11.94 20.70 21.29
N LEU A 306 11.69 20.17 22.47
CA LEU A 306 11.88 18.73 22.73
C LEU A 306 10.61 17.96 22.39
N LEU A 307 10.73 16.94 21.54
CA LEU A 307 9.65 15.97 21.31
C LEU A 307 9.26 15.25 22.62
N PRO A 308 8.05 14.70 22.71
CA PRO A 308 7.68 13.87 23.84
C PRO A 308 8.63 12.68 24.01
N VAL A 309 8.79 12.22 25.24
CA VAL A 309 9.68 11.07 25.53
C VAL A 309 9.16 9.80 24.86
N ARG A 310 10.03 9.08 24.20
CA ARG A 310 9.71 7.79 23.55
C ARG A 310 8.62 7.85 22.49
N SER A 311 8.59 8.88 21.69
CA SER A 311 7.65 9.07 20.57
C SER A 311 8.35 9.17 19.21
N PRO A 312 9.03 8.12 18.76
CA PRO A 312 9.72 8.13 17.48
C PRO A 312 8.74 8.39 16.31
N GLU A 313 7.46 8.01 16.48
CA GLU A 313 6.41 8.25 15.48
C GLU A 313 6.11 9.73 15.23
N THR A 314 6.61 10.63 16.11
CA THR A 314 6.45 12.08 15.94
C THR A 314 7.66 12.74 15.27
N ASN A 315 8.72 11.97 14.98
CA ASN A 315 9.91 12.47 14.33
C ASN A 315 9.96 12.04 12.84
N PRO A 316 9.70 12.94 11.89
CA PRO A 316 9.74 12.63 10.47
C PRO A 316 11.08 12.08 9.95
N MET A 317 12.19 12.37 10.63
CA MET A 317 13.52 11.84 10.25
C MET A 317 13.61 10.31 10.38
N GLU A 318 12.83 9.69 11.27
CA GLU A 318 12.81 8.23 11.44
C GLU A 318 12.41 7.48 10.15
N ASP A 319 11.52 8.07 9.35
CA ASP A 319 11.11 7.49 8.09
C ASP A 319 12.22 7.60 7.01
N LEU A 320 12.94 8.70 6.97
CA LEU A 320 14.13 8.88 6.12
C LEU A 320 15.25 7.89 6.52
N TRP A 321 15.49 7.72 7.82
CA TRP A 321 16.46 6.73 8.31
C TRP A 321 16.07 5.29 7.97
N ARG A 322 14.79 4.98 7.97
CA ARG A 322 14.31 3.65 7.57
C ARG A 322 14.62 3.39 6.11
N GLU A 323 14.35 4.35 5.23
CA GLU A 323 14.62 4.23 3.80
C GLU A 323 16.14 4.18 3.52
N LEU A 324 16.92 5.05 4.13
CA LEU A 324 18.39 4.97 4.08
C LEU A 324 18.87 3.56 4.44
N LYS A 325 18.42 2.99 5.57
CA LYS A 325 18.83 1.66 6.02
C LYS A 325 18.45 0.55 5.04
N GLU A 326 17.35 0.68 4.31
CA GLU A 326 16.99 -0.25 3.21
C GLU A 326 17.96 -0.11 2.04
N GLN A 327 18.28 1.09 1.62
CA GLN A 327 19.21 1.35 0.51
C GLN A 327 20.60 0.83 0.84
N VAL A 328 21.13 1.19 1.99
CA VAL A 328 22.46 0.75 2.40
C VAL A 328 22.52 -0.72 2.81
N ALA A 329 21.44 -1.44 2.99
CA ALA A 329 21.43 -2.88 3.25
C ALA A 329 21.95 -3.71 2.08
N ALA A 330 21.84 -3.22 0.86
CA ALA A 330 22.24 -3.92 -0.36
C ALA A 330 23.78 -4.03 -0.52
N CYS A 331 24.54 -3.21 0.18
CA CYS A 331 25.99 -3.14 0.05
C CYS A 331 26.67 -4.13 1.02
N LEU A 332 27.26 -5.19 0.53
CA LEU A 332 27.77 -6.33 1.32
C LEU A 332 29.27 -6.25 1.66
N GLU A 333 30.05 -5.48 0.91
CA GLU A 333 31.52 -5.36 1.12
C GLU A 333 31.88 -3.89 1.32
N ARG A 334 32.12 -3.46 2.58
CA ARG A 334 32.33 -2.03 2.88
C ARG A 334 33.38 -1.76 3.95
N SER A 335 34.18 -0.74 3.66
CA SER A 335 34.80 0.10 4.68
C SER A 335 33.74 1.06 5.28
N LEU A 336 34.04 1.71 6.41
CA LEU A 336 33.19 2.77 6.96
C LEU A 336 33.07 3.95 5.97
N ASP A 337 34.15 4.26 5.25
CA ASP A 337 34.17 5.36 4.28
C ASP A 337 33.22 5.08 3.10
N ALA A 338 33.25 3.88 2.53
CA ALA A 338 32.30 3.49 1.46
C ALA A 338 30.85 3.47 1.94
N LEU A 339 30.60 3.09 3.20
CA LEU A 339 29.27 3.17 3.80
C LEU A 339 28.80 4.61 3.95
N LEU A 340 29.69 5.51 4.39
CA LEU A 340 29.40 6.92 4.53
C LEU A 340 29.13 7.57 3.16
N GLU A 341 29.93 7.22 2.16
CA GLU A 341 29.74 7.68 0.77
C GLU A 341 28.35 7.26 0.25
N SER A 342 27.96 5.99 0.44
CA SER A 342 26.62 5.51 0.08
C SER A 342 25.49 6.23 0.83
N CYS A 343 25.72 6.65 2.07
CA CYS A 343 24.74 7.45 2.82
C CYS A 343 24.64 8.89 2.23
N HIS A 344 25.74 9.50 1.87
CA HIS A 344 25.75 10.83 1.23
C HIS A 344 25.08 10.78 -0.14
N GLU A 345 25.45 9.81 -0.98
CA GLU A 345 24.82 9.60 -2.29
C GLU A 345 23.30 9.48 -2.20
N TYR A 346 22.80 8.76 -1.18
CA TYR A 346 21.36 8.65 -0.95
C TYR A 346 20.72 10.03 -0.71
N PHE A 347 21.28 10.84 0.20
CA PHE A 347 20.70 12.16 0.52
C PHE A 347 20.90 13.17 -0.60
N GLU A 348 21.99 13.10 -1.37
CA GLU A 348 22.21 13.95 -2.55
C GLU A 348 21.24 13.63 -3.69
N ALA A 349 20.90 12.34 -3.86
CA ALA A 349 19.93 11.90 -4.86
C ALA A 349 18.47 12.20 -4.44
N LEU A 350 18.22 12.41 -3.15
CA LEU A 350 16.89 12.64 -2.59
C LEU A 350 16.43 14.06 -2.88
N SER A 351 15.46 14.22 -3.77
CA SER A 351 14.87 15.55 -4.00
C SER A 351 14.08 16.01 -2.76
N SER A 352 14.02 17.32 -2.54
CA SER A 352 13.25 17.93 -1.44
C SER A 352 11.80 17.43 -1.36
N LYS A 353 11.14 17.27 -2.51
CA LYS A 353 9.79 16.74 -2.59
C LYS A 353 9.71 15.29 -2.10
N GLN A 354 10.64 14.45 -2.52
CA GLN A 354 10.72 13.06 -2.07
C GLN A 354 11.02 12.98 -0.57
N ALA A 355 11.92 13.81 -0.06
CA ALA A 355 12.22 13.88 1.37
C ALA A 355 10.96 14.15 2.21
N LEU A 356 10.16 15.16 1.83
CA LEU A 356 8.89 15.47 2.50
C LEU A 356 7.88 14.32 2.37
N GLN A 357 7.75 13.72 1.19
CA GLN A 357 6.85 12.59 0.97
C GLN A 357 7.23 11.37 1.82
N THR A 358 8.51 10.99 1.82
CA THR A 358 9.03 9.89 2.65
C THR A 358 8.81 10.15 4.13
N ALA A 359 9.04 11.38 4.57
CA ALA A 359 8.82 11.83 5.94
C ALA A 359 7.34 11.99 6.33
N GLY A 360 6.40 11.76 5.39
CA GLY A 360 4.96 11.92 5.64
C GLY A 360 4.53 13.38 5.86
N VAL A 361 5.33 14.35 5.42
CA VAL A 361 5.06 15.78 5.53
C VAL A 361 4.37 16.25 4.26
N TYR A 362 3.11 16.63 4.36
CA TYR A 362 2.33 17.16 3.23
C TYR A 362 2.16 18.67 3.41
N LEU A 363 2.77 19.44 2.52
CA LEU A 363 2.51 20.89 2.44
C LEU A 363 1.19 21.07 1.69
N ASN A 364 0.16 21.55 2.39
CA ASN A 364 -1.15 21.89 1.82
C ASN A 364 -1.08 23.20 1.02
#